data_ba2a761fc1d34c186b2a5044ffd363fa
#
_entry.id   ba2a761fc1d34c186b2a5044ffd363fa
#
_cell.length_a   1.000
_cell.length_b   1.000
_cell.length_c   1.000
_cell.angle_alpha   90.00
_cell.angle_beta   90.00
_cell.angle_gamma   90.00
#
_symmetry.space_group_name_H-M   'P 1'
#
loop_
_entity.id
_entity.type
_entity.pdbx_description
1 polymer ?
#
loop_
_entity_poly.entity_id
_entity_poly.type
_entity_poly.pdbx_seq_one_letter_code
_entity_poly.pdbx_strand_id
1 'polypeptide(L)'
;MSDAFHPHLDAAERAVLRTRLHHVRGADLDGRTAQTAGMTRLAAISGDAVGSERIWTGETRVAPGAASGDHHHGESETSIYVVRGNPEFVFHDGTGEVRLRTEPGDFVFVPPYVPHREENPDPSTEAVVVISRSTQEAIVVNLPELHPL
;
A
#
# COMPACT_ATOMS: atom_id res chain seq x y z
N MET A 1 -16.29 -11.03 -8.06
CA MET A 1 -15.24 -10.99 -7.07
C MET A 1 -15.53 -12.00 -6.06
N SER A 2 -14.84 -12.96 -6.20
CA SER A 2 -15.04 -14.12 -5.43
C SER A 2 -14.38 -14.02 -4.08
N ASP A 3 -14.17 -15.13 -3.49
CA ASP A 3 -13.53 -15.30 -2.19
C ASP A 3 -12.04 -14.96 -2.19
N ALA A 4 -11.53 -14.39 -3.28
CA ALA A 4 -10.12 -14.03 -3.39
C ALA A 4 -9.64 -13.10 -2.27
N PHE A 5 -10.55 -12.28 -1.74
CA PHE A 5 -10.21 -11.35 -0.67
C PHE A 5 -10.37 -11.93 0.73
N HIS A 6 -11.10 -13.03 0.84
CA HIS A 6 -11.42 -13.65 2.14
C HIS A 6 -11.26 -15.15 2.07
N PRO A 7 -10.08 -15.65 1.67
CA PRO A 7 -9.90 -17.06 1.41
C PRO A 7 -10.11 -17.97 2.60
N HIS A 8 -10.07 -17.43 3.81
CA HIS A 8 -10.15 -18.19 5.05
C HIS A 8 -11.39 -17.91 5.87
N LEU A 9 -12.31 -17.08 5.37
CA LEU A 9 -13.53 -16.75 6.10
C LEU A 9 -14.76 -17.17 5.30
N ASP A 10 -15.60 -17.95 5.93
CA ASP A 10 -16.91 -18.27 5.36
C ASP A 10 -17.94 -17.16 5.62
N ALA A 11 -19.15 -17.32 5.07
CA ALA A 11 -20.19 -16.30 5.18
C ALA A 11 -20.63 -16.04 6.63
N ALA A 12 -20.66 -17.08 7.46
CA ALA A 12 -21.05 -16.95 8.86
C ALA A 12 -19.99 -16.19 9.67
N GLU A 13 -18.71 -16.51 9.42
CA GLU A 13 -17.60 -15.80 10.05
C GLU A 13 -17.59 -14.32 9.67
N ARG A 14 -17.77 -14.00 8.38
CA ARG A 14 -17.89 -12.62 7.93
C ARG A 14 -19.06 -11.88 8.57
N ALA A 15 -20.21 -12.53 8.71
CA ALA A 15 -21.38 -11.94 9.33
C ALA A 15 -21.11 -11.56 10.79
N VAL A 16 -20.42 -12.41 11.54
CA VAL A 16 -20.04 -12.13 12.94
C VAL A 16 -19.09 -10.93 13.01
N LEU A 17 -18.09 -10.89 12.12
CA LEU A 17 -17.12 -9.81 12.12
C LEU A 17 -17.76 -8.43 11.84
N ARG A 18 -18.85 -8.40 11.08
CA ARG A 18 -19.57 -7.15 10.76
C ARG A 18 -20.43 -6.59 11.87
N THR A 19 -20.55 -7.28 12.98
CA THR A 19 -21.42 -6.86 14.09
C THR A 19 -20.69 -6.12 15.20
N ARG A 20 -19.41 -5.87 15.07
CA ARG A 20 -18.57 -5.30 16.11
C ARG A 20 -17.44 -4.46 15.55
N LEU A 21 -16.88 -3.60 16.39
CA LEU A 21 -15.63 -2.92 16.09
C LEU A 21 -14.45 -3.87 16.26
N HIS A 22 -13.38 -3.61 15.52
CA HIS A 22 -12.16 -4.40 15.60
C HIS A 22 -11.00 -3.49 16.01
N HIS A 23 -10.19 -3.97 16.95
CA HIS A 23 -8.97 -3.33 17.37
C HIS A 23 -7.79 -4.21 16.98
N VAL A 24 -7.01 -3.77 16.01
CA VAL A 24 -5.79 -4.46 15.60
C VAL A 24 -4.62 -3.71 16.22
N ARG A 25 -3.86 -4.40 17.08
CA ARG A 25 -2.71 -3.79 17.75
C ARG A 25 -1.52 -3.70 16.81
N GLY A 26 -0.72 -2.64 16.96
CA GLY A 26 0.52 -2.49 16.21
C GLY A 26 1.51 -3.65 16.37
N ALA A 27 1.44 -4.37 17.50
CA ALA A 27 2.27 -5.56 17.73
C ALA A 27 1.78 -6.81 16.97
N ASP A 28 0.54 -6.79 16.47
CA ASP A 28 -0.12 -7.94 15.86
C ASP A 28 -0.30 -7.82 14.36
N LEU A 29 0.43 -6.91 13.71
CA LEU A 29 0.38 -6.76 12.27
C LEU A 29 0.89 -8.01 11.57
N ASP A 30 0.26 -8.36 10.45
CA ASP A 30 0.50 -9.62 9.76
C ASP A 30 1.42 -9.43 8.55
N GLY A 31 2.60 -10.06 8.60
CA GLY A 31 3.56 -10.04 7.49
C GLY A 31 3.26 -11.03 6.37
N ARG A 32 2.20 -11.85 6.51
CA ARG A 32 1.78 -12.80 5.47
C ARG A 32 0.97 -12.09 4.40
N THR A 33 1.63 -11.20 3.65
CA THR A 33 1.03 -10.43 2.57
C THR A 33 2.08 -10.24 1.47
N ALA A 34 1.65 -9.73 0.32
CA ALA A 34 2.55 -9.53 -0.80
C ALA A 34 3.71 -8.59 -0.43
N GLN A 35 4.92 -9.00 -0.75
CA GLN A 35 6.14 -8.27 -0.44
C GLN A 35 6.84 -7.79 -1.72
N THR A 36 7.62 -6.73 -1.58
CA THR A 36 8.49 -6.21 -2.63
C THR A 36 9.91 -6.13 -2.07
N ALA A 37 10.91 -6.37 -2.89
CA ALA A 37 12.30 -6.27 -2.45
C ALA A 37 12.59 -4.89 -1.86
N GLY A 38 13.17 -4.85 -0.65
CA GLY A 38 13.45 -3.61 0.07
C GLY A 38 12.25 -2.98 0.76
N MET A 39 11.06 -3.57 0.63
CA MET A 39 9.83 -3.05 1.23
C MET A 39 9.14 -4.17 2.01
N THR A 40 8.96 -3.97 3.31
CA THR A 40 8.26 -4.92 4.19
C THR A 40 6.86 -4.41 4.46
N ARG A 41 5.84 -5.19 4.08
CA ARG A 41 4.44 -4.85 4.31
C ARG A 41 3.86 -5.68 5.45
N LEU A 42 3.11 -5.02 6.31
CA LEU A 42 2.44 -5.63 7.45
C LEU A 42 0.96 -5.24 7.41
N ALA A 43 0.10 -6.23 7.18
CA ALA A 43 -1.34 -5.98 7.10
C ALA A 43 -1.92 -5.71 8.49
N ALA A 44 -2.75 -4.69 8.60
CA ALA A 44 -3.51 -4.37 9.80
C ALA A 44 -5.00 -4.64 9.59
N ILE A 45 -5.60 -3.98 8.61
CA ILE A 45 -7.01 -4.13 8.26
C ILE A 45 -7.06 -4.86 6.93
N SER A 46 -7.59 -6.06 6.95
CA SER A 46 -7.68 -6.91 5.76
C SER A 46 -8.86 -7.87 5.89
N GLY A 47 -9.21 -8.50 4.79
CA GLY A 47 -10.23 -9.55 4.81
C GLY A 47 -9.90 -10.65 5.80
N ASP A 48 -8.64 -11.08 5.83
CA ASP A 48 -8.21 -12.15 6.72
C ASP A 48 -8.21 -11.76 8.20
N ALA A 49 -7.93 -10.50 8.50
CA ALA A 49 -7.85 -10.04 9.88
C ALA A 49 -9.21 -9.66 10.47
N VAL A 50 -10.01 -8.91 9.72
CA VAL A 50 -11.23 -8.28 10.23
C VAL A 50 -12.46 -8.49 9.34
N GLY A 51 -12.31 -9.22 8.25
CA GLY A 51 -13.40 -9.45 7.30
C GLY A 51 -13.75 -8.24 6.43
N SER A 52 -12.83 -7.30 6.26
CA SER A 52 -13.07 -6.17 5.37
C SER A 52 -13.20 -6.64 3.92
N GLU A 53 -14.10 -6.02 3.17
CA GLU A 53 -14.35 -6.39 1.78
C GLU A 53 -13.66 -5.47 0.79
N ARG A 54 -13.48 -4.22 1.14
CA ARG A 54 -12.92 -3.20 0.25
C ARG A 54 -11.61 -2.65 0.77
N ILE A 55 -11.63 -2.10 1.97
CA ILE A 55 -10.45 -1.45 2.56
C ILE A 55 -9.42 -2.49 2.98
N TRP A 56 -8.21 -2.30 2.50
CA TRP A 56 -7.02 -2.93 3.02
C TRP A 56 -6.11 -1.83 3.57
N THR A 57 -5.65 -1.95 4.80
CA THR A 57 -4.74 -0.97 5.41
C THR A 57 -3.58 -1.70 6.06
N GLY A 58 -2.39 -1.22 5.82
CA GLY A 58 -1.19 -1.79 6.40
C GLY A 58 -0.06 -0.80 6.49
N GLU A 59 1.01 -1.22 7.16
CA GLU A 59 2.24 -0.47 7.28
C GLU A 59 3.25 -1.00 6.29
N THR A 60 3.95 -0.11 5.60
CA THR A 60 5.08 -0.47 4.74
C THR A 60 6.33 0.19 5.26
N ARG A 61 7.38 -0.62 5.43
CA ARG A 61 8.71 -0.18 5.80
C ARG A 61 9.60 -0.26 4.58
N VAL A 62 10.19 0.87 4.21
CA VAL A 62 11.04 0.99 3.03
C VAL A 62 12.48 1.12 3.48
N ALA A 63 13.29 0.13 3.14
CA ALA A 63 14.68 0.09 3.54
C ALA A 63 15.47 1.29 3.00
N PRO A 64 16.56 1.70 3.67
CA PRO A 64 17.42 2.76 3.16
C PRO A 64 17.88 2.47 1.74
N GLY A 65 17.78 3.46 0.84
CA GLY A 65 18.20 3.35 -0.55
C GLY A 65 17.33 2.46 -1.44
N ALA A 66 16.23 1.91 -0.91
CA ALA A 66 15.34 1.06 -1.71
C ALA A 66 14.44 1.88 -2.62
N ALA A 67 14.09 1.28 -3.75
CA ALA A 67 13.15 1.86 -4.72
C ALA A 67 12.29 0.76 -5.31
N SER A 68 11.02 1.05 -5.56
CA SER A 68 10.17 0.17 -6.36
C SER A 68 10.50 0.32 -7.85
N GLY A 69 10.09 -0.65 -8.66
CA GLY A 69 10.03 -0.45 -10.10
C GLY A 69 8.88 0.49 -10.47
N ASP A 70 8.84 0.88 -11.74
CA ASP A 70 7.71 1.63 -12.29
C ASP A 70 6.51 0.71 -12.43
N HIS A 71 5.35 1.14 -11.92
CA HIS A 71 4.16 0.30 -11.90
C HIS A 71 2.90 1.14 -11.69
N HIS A 72 1.75 0.49 -11.85
CA HIS A 72 0.47 1.03 -11.38
C HIS A 72 -0.31 -0.04 -10.62
N HIS A 73 -1.38 0.38 -9.98
CA HIS A 73 -2.21 -0.49 -9.16
C HIS A 73 -3.57 -0.82 -9.76
N GLY A 74 -3.67 -0.77 -11.10
CA GLY A 74 -4.94 -1.05 -11.77
C GLY A 74 -6.07 -0.16 -11.26
N GLU A 75 -7.21 -0.75 -11.01
CA GLU A 75 -8.41 -0.04 -10.53
C GLU A 75 -8.34 0.42 -9.08
N SER A 76 -7.31 0.02 -8.33
CA SER A 76 -7.20 0.34 -6.91
C SER A 76 -6.85 1.81 -6.70
N GLU A 77 -7.56 2.45 -5.78
CA GLU A 77 -7.14 3.72 -5.21
C GLU A 77 -6.25 3.45 -4.02
N THR A 78 -5.22 4.28 -3.82
CA THR A 78 -4.30 4.14 -2.71
C THR A 78 -4.08 5.46 -2.02
N SER A 79 -4.23 5.45 -0.70
CA SER A 79 -3.87 6.56 0.18
C SER A 79 -2.62 6.17 0.94
N ILE A 80 -1.67 7.07 1.02
CA ILE A 80 -0.40 6.86 1.72
C ILE A 80 -0.22 7.96 2.75
N TYR A 81 0.07 7.58 3.99
CA TYR A 81 0.40 8.50 5.07
C TYR A 81 1.83 8.26 5.52
N VAL A 82 2.65 9.31 5.52
CA VAL A 82 4.07 9.20 5.91
C VAL A 82 4.18 9.30 7.42
N VAL A 83 4.65 8.23 8.04
CA VAL A 83 4.85 8.16 9.50
C VAL A 83 6.25 8.60 9.87
N ARG A 84 7.27 8.13 9.13
CA ARG A 84 8.68 8.37 9.44
C ARG A 84 9.51 8.36 8.17
N GLY A 85 10.54 9.16 8.14
CA GLY A 85 11.43 9.27 6.99
C GLY A 85 10.90 10.23 5.94
N ASN A 86 11.58 10.28 4.80
CA ASN A 86 11.27 11.19 3.71
C ASN A 86 11.20 10.44 2.38
N PRO A 87 10.26 9.50 2.22
CA PRO A 87 10.11 8.80 0.95
C PRO A 87 9.69 9.75 -0.16
N GLU A 88 10.04 9.39 -1.38
CA GLU A 88 9.71 10.19 -2.56
C GLU A 88 8.87 9.36 -3.51
N PHE A 89 7.96 10.04 -4.20
CA PHE A 89 7.06 9.41 -5.16
C PHE A 89 7.23 10.11 -6.49
N VAL A 90 7.39 9.33 -7.56
CA VAL A 90 7.71 9.86 -8.88
C VAL A 90 6.64 9.42 -9.86
N PHE A 91 6.12 10.35 -10.66
CA PHE A 91 5.19 10.09 -11.75
C PHE A 91 5.53 10.97 -12.95
N HIS A 92 4.85 10.77 -14.06
CA HIS A 92 5.04 11.55 -15.29
C HIS A 92 3.80 12.40 -15.58
N ASP A 93 3.97 13.70 -15.72
CA ASP A 93 2.85 14.65 -15.89
C ASP A 93 2.53 15.01 -17.34
N GLY A 94 3.20 14.36 -18.31
CA GLY A 94 3.07 14.67 -19.73
C GLY A 94 4.21 15.52 -20.27
N THR A 95 4.97 16.19 -19.42
CA THR A 95 6.15 16.99 -19.82
C THR A 95 7.45 16.42 -19.29
N GLY A 96 7.39 15.64 -18.22
CA GLY A 96 8.55 15.01 -17.61
C GLY A 96 8.21 14.33 -16.32
N GLU A 97 9.21 13.76 -15.66
CA GLU A 97 9.06 13.19 -14.34
C GLU A 97 8.87 14.28 -13.30
N VAL A 98 7.89 14.08 -12.43
CA VAL A 98 7.62 14.92 -11.26
C VAL A 98 7.95 14.11 -10.02
N ARG A 99 8.73 14.69 -9.13
CA ARG A 99 9.16 14.06 -7.88
C ARG A 99 8.49 14.76 -6.71
N LEU A 100 7.68 14.01 -5.97
CA LEU A 100 7.06 14.48 -4.73
C LEU A 100 7.95 14.10 -3.56
N ARG A 101 8.55 15.09 -2.93
CA ARG A 101 9.37 14.90 -1.74
C ARG A 101 8.49 15.08 -0.52
N THR A 102 8.39 14.03 0.30
CA THR A 102 7.49 14.01 1.45
C THR A 102 8.24 14.08 2.76
N GLU A 103 7.49 14.42 3.80
CA GLU A 103 7.98 14.40 5.19
C GLU A 103 6.90 13.84 6.11
N PRO A 104 7.24 13.45 7.35
CA PRO A 104 6.25 12.90 8.27
C PRO A 104 5.03 13.79 8.44
N GLY A 105 3.85 13.19 8.35
CA GLY A 105 2.57 13.89 8.39
C GLY A 105 1.96 14.15 7.02
N ASP A 106 2.70 13.95 5.94
CA ASP A 106 2.20 14.15 4.58
C ASP A 106 1.32 13.00 4.13
N PHE A 107 0.40 13.30 3.21
CA PHE A 107 -0.44 12.31 2.54
C PHE A 107 -0.19 12.35 1.05
N VAL A 108 -0.21 11.18 0.43
CA VAL A 108 -0.15 11.03 -1.03
C VAL A 108 -1.33 10.19 -1.47
N PHE A 109 -2.02 10.63 -2.51
CA PHE A 109 -3.08 9.87 -3.14
C PHE A 109 -2.61 9.36 -4.51
N VAL A 110 -2.74 8.05 -4.72
CA VAL A 110 -2.45 7.42 -6.02
C VAL A 110 -3.77 7.04 -6.66
N PRO A 111 -4.22 7.77 -7.69
CA PRO A 111 -5.43 7.42 -8.44
C PRO A 111 -5.28 6.08 -9.16
N PRO A 112 -6.40 5.47 -9.59
CA PRO A 112 -6.34 4.26 -10.41
C PRO A 112 -5.50 4.47 -11.67
N TYR A 113 -4.73 3.44 -12.03
CA TYR A 113 -3.93 3.32 -13.26
C TYR A 113 -2.76 4.30 -13.40
N VAL A 114 -2.51 5.18 -12.44
CA VAL A 114 -1.41 6.15 -12.55
C VAL A 114 -0.06 5.48 -12.36
N PRO A 115 0.80 5.49 -13.39
CA PRO A 115 2.17 4.98 -13.28
C PRO A 115 2.99 5.80 -12.29
N HIS A 116 3.71 5.12 -11.42
CA HIS A 116 4.55 5.76 -10.42
C HIS A 116 5.61 4.80 -9.90
N ARG A 117 6.54 5.33 -9.12
CA ARG A 117 7.43 4.54 -8.27
C ARG A 117 7.65 5.24 -6.94
N GLU A 118 8.00 4.47 -5.94
CA GLU A 118 8.34 4.93 -4.61
C GLU A 118 9.82 4.71 -4.35
N GLU A 119 10.47 5.70 -3.77
CA GLU A 119 11.89 5.66 -3.46
C GLU A 119 12.15 6.12 -2.04
N ASN A 120 13.09 5.48 -1.36
CA ASN A 120 13.66 6.00 -0.14
C ASN A 120 15.13 6.39 -0.42
N PRO A 121 15.39 7.65 -0.76
CA PRO A 121 16.74 8.09 -1.12
C PRO A 121 17.70 8.18 0.06
N ASP A 122 17.19 8.13 1.30
CA ASP A 122 18.05 8.18 2.49
C ASP A 122 18.91 6.90 2.58
N PRO A 123 20.24 7.04 2.64
CA PRO A 123 21.11 5.86 2.64
C PRO A 123 21.18 5.15 3.99
N SER A 124 20.65 5.74 5.06
CA SER A 124 20.81 5.22 6.43
C SER A 124 19.52 5.06 7.22
N THR A 125 18.44 5.71 6.82
CA THR A 125 17.19 5.74 7.58
C THR A 125 16.05 5.05 6.82
N GLU A 126 15.37 4.14 7.50
CA GLU A 126 14.15 3.50 7.00
C GLU A 126 13.01 4.50 6.92
N ALA A 127 12.21 4.43 5.89
CA ALA A 127 10.95 5.16 5.81
C ALA A 127 9.80 4.24 6.20
N VAL A 128 8.79 4.79 6.86
CA VAL A 128 7.59 4.07 7.26
C VAL A 128 6.37 4.84 6.78
N VAL A 129 5.51 4.15 6.04
CA VAL A 129 4.25 4.70 5.55
C VAL A 129 3.10 3.78 5.91
N VAL A 130 1.92 4.35 6.07
CA VAL A 130 0.67 3.61 6.20
C VAL A 130 -0.06 3.71 4.87
N ILE A 131 -0.39 2.56 4.31
CA ILE A 131 -1.09 2.45 3.03
C ILE A 131 -2.51 1.98 3.27
N SER A 132 -3.47 2.68 2.67
CA SER A 132 -4.85 2.21 2.59
C SER A 132 -5.22 2.14 1.12
N ARG A 133 -5.76 1.01 0.70
CA ARG A 133 -6.18 0.81 -0.69
C ARG A 133 -7.61 0.29 -0.75
N SER A 134 -8.26 0.52 -1.88
CA SER A 134 -9.69 0.20 -2.09
C SER A 134 -9.93 -1.25 -2.51
N THR A 135 -8.89 -2.05 -2.69
CA THR A 135 -8.97 -3.47 -3.06
C THR A 135 -8.20 -4.33 -2.07
N GLN A 136 -8.67 -5.55 -1.84
CA GLN A 136 -7.95 -6.52 -1.02
C GLN A 136 -6.72 -7.04 -1.76
N GLU A 137 -6.83 -7.24 -3.07
CA GLU A 137 -5.70 -7.66 -3.87
C GLU A 137 -4.64 -6.57 -3.97
N ALA A 138 -3.40 -6.99 -3.84
CA ALA A 138 -2.27 -6.14 -4.14
C ALA A 138 -2.05 -6.14 -5.65
N ILE A 139 -2.72 -5.25 -6.35
CA ILE A 139 -2.58 -5.14 -7.80
C ILE A 139 -1.29 -4.40 -8.12
N VAL A 140 -0.38 -5.06 -8.83
CA VAL A 140 0.86 -4.47 -9.31
C VAL A 140 1.03 -4.83 -10.78
N VAL A 141 0.95 -3.83 -11.63
CA VAL A 141 1.21 -3.97 -13.07
C VAL A 141 2.54 -3.28 -13.36
N ASN A 142 3.58 -4.07 -13.57
CA ASN A 142 4.92 -3.56 -13.82
C ASN A 142 4.99 -2.94 -15.21
N LEU A 143 5.69 -1.83 -15.31
CA LEU A 143 5.83 -1.04 -16.52
C LEU A 143 7.31 -0.90 -16.87
N PRO A 144 7.65 -0.77 -18.18
CA PRO A 144 9.03 -0.54 -18.58
C PRO A 144 9.52 0.88 -18.25
N GLU A 145 8.61 1.83 -18.16
CA GLU A 145 8.91 3.23 -17.86
C GLU A 145 7.65 3.95 -17.36
N LEU A 146 7.84 5.11 -16.76
CA LEU A 146 6.72 5.98 -16.41
C LEU A 146 6.19 6.67 -17.67
N HIS A 147 4.88 6.81 -17.72
CA HIS A 147 4.19 7.53 -18.77
C HIS A 147 2.98 8.27 -18.19
N PRO A 148 2.52 9.35 -18.82
CA PRO A 148 1.30 10.04 -18.39
C PRO A 148 0.06 9.22 -18.78
N LEU A 149 -1.04 9.49 -18.11
CA LEU A 149 -2.35 8.99 -18.51
C LEU A 149 -2.98 9.92 -19.54
#